data_666495a75a6f02d17ad366ebf4d12117
#
_entry.id   666495a75a6f02d17ad366ebf4d12117
#
_cell.length_a   1.000
_cell.length_b   1.000
_cell.length_c   1.000
_cell.angle_alpha   90.00
_cell.angle_beta   90.00
_cell.angle_gamma   90.00
#
_symmetry.space_group_name_H-M   'P 1'
#
loop_
_entity.id
_entity.type
_entity.pdbx_description
1 polymer ?
#
loop_
_entity_poly.entity_id
_entity_poly.type
_entity_poly.pdbx_seq_one_letter_code
_entity_poly.pdbx_strand_id
1 'polypeptide(L)'
;MAEVPADMLSLSGHKLHAPKGIGALYVRKGTHINPFLLGGHQENGRRAGTENVPYIVGLGKAAELAKIDLGSDEIERIARLRDKLQEELLKLPDARLNGSLTKRLPNTLNISFEFIEGEALLYHLSDAGICASSGSACSSGSLEPSHVIRAMGVPFTAVHGSLRFSLSRYNTEEDIKQVIEVMPGIVDKLRKISPFVNT
;
A
#
# COMPACT_ATOMS: atom_id res chain seq x y z
N MET A 1 8.17 -9.84 -17.93
CA MET A 1 9.57 -9.53 -17.56
C MET A 1 10.40 -8.97 -18.73
N ALA A 2 9.92 -9.07 -19.98
CA ALA A 2 10.62 -8.46 -21.12
C ALA A 2 10.65 -6.91 -21.04
N GLU A 3 9.66 -6.30 -20.39
CA GLU A 3 9.52 -4.84 -20.28
C GLU A 3 10.22 -4.25 -19.04
N VAL A 4 10.60 -5.09 -18.07
CA VAL A 4 11.29 -4.66 -16.86
C VAL A 4 12.68 -5.27 -16.86
N PRO A 5 13.75 -4.49 -17.07
CA PRO A 5 15.12 -4.99 -17.13
C PRO A 5 15.67 -5.28 -15.73
N ALA A 6 15.04 -6.21 -15.01
CA ALA A 6 15.47 -6.61 -13.68
C ALA A 6 16.21 -7.96 -13.73
N ASP A 7 17.33 -8.07 -13.01
CA ASP A 7 18.04 -9.34 -12.84
C ASP A 7 17.41 -10.21 -11.76
N MET A 8 16.82 -9.57 -10.74
CA MET A 8 16.06 -10.23 -9.68
C MET A 8 14.81 -9.42 -9.33
N LEU A 9 13.73 -10.12 -8.98
CA LEU A 9 12.49 -9.49 -8.50
C LEU A 9 11.89 -10.34 -7.38
N SER A 10 11.75 -9.75 -6.20
CA SER A 10 11.05 -10.39 -5.08
C SER A 10 9.57 -10.06 -5.11
N LEU A 11 8.74 -11.06 -4.81
CA LEU A 11 7.29 -10.98 -4.75
C LEU A 11 6.81 -11.50 -3.40
N SER A 12 5.94 -10.74 -2.72
CA SER A 12 5.27 -11.18 -1.50
C SER A 12 3.82 -11.60 -1.82
N GLY A 13 3.49 -12.86 -1.53
CA GLY A 13 2.21 -13.45 -1.93
C GLY A 13 0.99 -12.76 -1.35
N HIS A 14 1.05 -12.32 -0.07
CA HIS A 14 -0.08 -11.65 0.58
C HIS A 14 -0.49 -10.32 -0.09
N LYS A 15 0.40 -9.70 -0.86
CA LYS A 15 0.07 -8.49 -1.64
C LYS A 15 -0.73 -8.79 -2.92
N LEU A 16 -0.86 -10.07 -3.26
CA LEU A 16 -1.71 -10.59 -4.33
C LEU A 16 -2.88 -11.43 -3.78
N HIS A 17 -3.19 -11.28 -2.47
CA HIS A 17 -4.22 -12.07 -1.76
C HIS A 17 -3.92 -13.57 -1.66
N ALA A 18 -2.67 -13.99 -1.81
CA ALA A 18 -2.22 -15.33 -1.45
C ALA A 18 -2.08 -15.46 0.09
N PRO A 19 -1.94 -16.69 0.63
CA PRO A 19 -1.65 -16.89 2.04
C PRO A 19 -0.43 -16.09 2.52
N LYS A 20 -0.45 -15.63 3.77
CA LYS A 20 0.72 -15.01 4.40
C LYS A 20 1.82 -16.07 4.58
N GLY A 21 3.07 -15.69 4.36
CA GLY A 21 4.22 -16.58 4.55
C GLY A 21 4.74 -17.24 3.27
N ILE A 22 4.14 -16.94 2.12
CA ILE A 22 4.63 -17.36 0.80
C ILE A 22 5.04 -16.15 -0.05
N GLY A 23 6.07 -16.35 -0.85
CA GLY A 23 6.55 -15.39 -1.84
C GLY A 23 7.34 -16.09 -2.93
N ALA A 24 7.81 -15.34 -3.90
CA ALA A 24 8.65 -15.82 -4.97
C ALA A 24 9.82 -14.87 -5.24
N LEU A 25 10.92 -15.41 -5.70
CA LEU A 25 12.05 -14.67 -6.22
C LEU A 25 12.25 -15.06 -7.69
N TYR A 26 12.05 -14.10 -8.58
CA TYR A 26 12.51 -14.23 -9.95
C TYR A 26 14.01 -13.97 -10.01
N VAL A 27 14.73 -14.84 -10.69
CA VAL A 27 16.16 -14.68 -10.99
C VAL A 27 16.36 -14.88 -12.48
N ARG A 28 16.90 -13.87 -13.17
CA ARG A 28 17.21 -13.97 -14.59
C ARG A 28 18.23 -15.10 -14.83
N LYS A 29 18.05 -15.84 -15.92
CA LYS A 29 19.01 -16.88 -16.29
C LYS A 29 20.41 -16.28 -16.46
N GLY A 30 21.39 -16.87 -15.80
CA GLY A 30 22.78 -16.41 -15.77
C GLY A 30 23.12 -15.47 -14.60
N THR A 31 22.14 -14.99 -13.84
CA THR A 31 22.40 -14.21 -12.63
C THR A 31 22.86 -15.14 -11.52
N HIS A 32 24.02 -14.84 -10.93
CA HIS A 32 24.56 -15.59 -9.82
C HIS A 32 23.86 -15.21 -8.51
N ILE A 33 23.46 -16.23 -7.74
CA ILE A 33 22.87 -16.07 -6.40
C ILE A 33 23.46 -17.11 -5.46
N ASN A 34 23.91 -16.67 -4.29
CA ASN A 34 24.32 -17.57 -3.21
C ASN A 34 23.10 -17.90 -2.34
N PRO A 35 22.87 -19.19 -2.01
CA PRO A 35 21.80 -19.55 -1.08
C PRO A 35 22.03 -18.89 0.29
N PHE A 36 20.99 -18.27 0.84
CA PHE A 36 21.02 -17.75 2.21
C PHE A 36 20.67 -18.83 3.24
N LEU A 37 19.67 -19.68 2.91
CA LEU A 37 19.30 -20.83 3.73
C LEU A 37 20.03 -22.07 3.19
N LEU A 38 20.96 -22.59 3.98
CA LEU A 38 21.78 -23.74 3.63
C LEU A 38 21.16 -25.03 4.16
N GLY A 39 21.35 -26.15 3.45
CA GLY A 39 20.83 -27.48 3.82
C GLY A 39 20.58 -28.36 2.61
N GLY A 40 19.35 -28.87 2.45
CA GLY A 40 18.97 -29.73 1.32
C GLY A 40 18.94 -28.98 -0.04
N HIS A 41 18.72 -29.75 -1.10
CA HIS A 41 18.82 -29.26 -2.49
C HIS A 41 17.52 -28.73 -3.06
N GLN A 42 16.54 -28.39 -2.21
CA GLN A 42 15.27 -27.80 -2.66
C GLN A 42 15.53 -26.52 -3.47
N GLU A 43 14.59 -26.14 -4.32
CA GLU A 43 14.69 -25.00 -5.23
C GLU A 43 16.00 -25.01 -6.08
N ASN A 44 16.43 -26.19 -6.51
CA ASN A 44 17.71 -26.42 -7.23
C ASN A 44 18.94 -25.94 -6.43
N GLY A 45 18.94 -26.17 -5.12
CA GLY A 45 20.02 -25.75 -4.22
C GLY A 45 20.05 -24.26 -3.88
N ARG A 46 19.03 -23.51 -4.28
CA ARG A 46 18.97 -22.06 -4.04
C ARG A 46 18.37 -21.69 -2.69
N ARG A 47 17.53 -22.57 -2.14
CA ARG A 47 16.87 -22.35 -0.85
C ARG A 47 16.51 -23.71 -0.24
N ALA A 48 17.17 -24.06 0.85
CA ALA A 48 16.92 -25.30 1.57
C ALA A 48 15.59 -25.26 2.35
N GLY A 49 15.08 -26.43 2.68
CA GLY A 49 13.86 -26.66 3.46
C GLY A 49 12.71 -27.14 2.59
N THR A 50 11.89 -28.03 3.18
CA THR A 50 10.71 -28.61 2.49
C THR A 50 9.80 -27.54 1.92
N GLU A 51 9.37 -27.71 0.70
CA GLU A 51 8.46 -26.80 0.01
C GLU A 51 7.09 -26.78 0.70
N ASN A 52 6.57 -25.58 0.96
CA ASN A 52 5.22 -25.39 1.47
C ASN A 52 4.21 -25.48 0.30
N VAL A 53 3.97 -26.70 -0.17
CA VAL A 53 3.14 -26.97 -1.35
C VAL A 53 1.76 -26.33 -1.28
N PRO A 54 0.99 -26.40 -0.16
CA PRO A 54 -0.32 -25.74 -0.10
C PRO A 54 -0.25 -24.22 -0.36
N TYR A 55 0.77 -23.55 0.17
CA TYR A 55 0.94 -22.12 0.00
C TYR A 55 1.48 -21.75 -1.38
N ILE A 56 2.31 -22.61 -1.98
CA ILE A 56 2.76 -22.47 -3.37
C ILE A 56 1.56 -22.54 -4.32
N VAL A 57 0.65 -23.49 -4.11
CA VAL A 57 -0.59 -23.60 -4.89
C VAL A 57 -1.46 -22.36 -4.70
N GLY A 58 -1.60 -21.88 -3.45
CA GLY A 58 -2.32 -20.65 -3.15
C GLY A 58 -1.74 -19.42 -3.85
N LEU A 59 -0.40 -19.30 -3.88
CA LEU A 59 0.28 -18.24 -4.63
C LEU A 59 0.05 -18.35 -6.14
N GLY A 60 0.11 -19.57 -6.68
CA GLY A 60 -0.19 -19.83 -8.09
C GLY A 60 -1.60 -19.39 -8.46
N LYS A 61 -2.61 -19.73 -7.63
CA LYS A 61 -4.00 -19.30 -7.85
C LYS A 61 -4.17 -17.78 -7.74
N ALA A 62 -3.53 -17.14 -6.78
CA ALA A 62 -3.55 -15.69 -6.65
C ALA A 62 -2.94 -14.98 -7.87
N ALA A 63 -1.85 -15.50 -8.41
CA ALA A 63 -1.23 -14.98 -9.62
C ALA A 63 -2.11 -15.17 -10.87
N GLU A 64 -2.81 -16.32 -10.99
CA GLU A 64 -3.80 -16.57 -12.05
C GLU A 64 -4.92 -15.54 -12.01
N LEU A 65 -5.51 -15.29 -10.82
CA LEU A 65 -6.57 -14.29 -10.63
C LEU A 65 -6.08 -12.87 -10.95
N ALA A 66 -4.89 -12.50 -10.48
CA ALA A 66 -4.31 -11.20 -10.78
C ALA A 66 -4.08 -11.00 -12.29
N LYS A 67 -3.71 -12.06 -13.02
CA LYS A 67 -3.57 -12.02 -14.48
C LYS A 67 -4.93 -11.80 -15.18
N ILE A 68 -6.01 -12.39 -14.66
CA ILE A 68 -7.37 -12.17 -15.16
C ILE A 68 -7.76 -10.71 -14.96
N ASP A 69 -7.53 -10.15 -13.76
CA ASP A 69 -7.85 -8.75 -13.44
C ASP A 69 -7.11 -7.78 -14.37
N LEU A 70 -5.82 -8.04 -14.65
CA LEU A 70 -5.02 -7.23 -15.58
C LEU A 70 -5.53 -7.25 -17.03
N GLY A 71 -6.27 -8.27 -17.41
CA GLY A 71 -6.88 -8.41 -18.75
C GLY A 71 -8.35 -8.02 -18.82
N SER A 72 -8.91 -7.45 -17.75
CA SER A 72 -10.31 -7.04 -17.62
C SER A 72 -10.45 -5.55 -17.26
N ASP A 73 -11.68 -5.06 -17.16
CA ASP A 73 -11.99 -3.68 -16.73
C ASP A 73 -11.81 -3.47 -15.20
N GLU A 74 -11.29 -4.47 -14.49
CA GLU A 74 -11.15 -4.43 -13.04
C GLU A 74 -10.13 -3.36 -12.60
N ILE A 75 -9.06 -3.20 -13.34
CA ILE A 75 -8.04 -2.18 -13.06
C ILE A 75 -8.62 -0.76 -13.20
N GLU A 76 -9.42 -0.53 -14.23
CA GLU A 76 -10.12 0.73 -14.45
C GLU A 76 -11.18 0.97 -13.37
N ARG A 77 -11.89 -0.08 -12.93
CA ARG A 77 -12.85 0.02 -11.82
C ARG A 77 -12.15 0.46 -10.53
N ILE A 78 -11.04 -0.18 -10.18
CA ILE A 78 -10.25 0.18 -9.00
C ILE A 78 -9.72 1.62 -9.12
N ALA A 79 -9.25 2.02 -10.29
CA ALA A 79 -8.78 3.38 -10.54
C ALA A 79 -9.90 4.42 -10.33
N ARG A 80 -11.12 4.14 -10.81
CA ARG A 80 -12.28 5.02 -10.58
C ARG A 80 -12.64 5.15 -9.10
N LEU A 81 -12.62 4.05 -8.35
CA LEU A 81 -12.84 4.07 -6.89
C LEU A 81 -11.80 4.93 -6.17
N ARG A 82 -10.53 4.76 -6.52
CA ARG A 82 -9.42 5.57 -5.99
C ARG A 82 -9.59 7.05 -6.35
N ASP A 83 -9.95 7.36 -7.59
CA ASP A 83 -10.09 8.74 -8.06
C ASP A 83 -11.26 9.44 -7.37
N LYS A 84 -12.39 8.74 -7.18
CA LYS A 84 -13.53 9.23 -6.39
C LYS A 84 -13.12 9.54 -4.94
N LEU A 85 -12.42 8.61 -4.29
CA LEU A 85 -11.91 8.84 -2.95
C LEU A 85 -10.98 10.06 -2.89
N GLN A 86 -10.06 10.18 -3.83
CA GLN A 86 -9.13 11.31 -3.93
C GLN A 86 -9.86 12.63 -4.09
N GLU A 87 -10.81 12.71 -5.03
CA GLU A 87 -11.58 13.93 -5.31
C GLU A 87 -12.30 14.45 -4.06
N GLU A 88 -12.95 13.54 -3.33
CA GLU A 88 -13.69 13.93 -2.13
C GLU A 88 -12.77 14.30 -0.97
N LEU A 89 -11.68 13.56 -0.75
CA LEU A 89 -10.76 13.89 0.33
C LEU A 89 -9.96 15.18 0.08
N LEU A 90 -9.71 15.53 -1.18
CA LEU A 90 -9.04 16.80 -1.53
C LEU A 90 -9.94 18.03 -1.35
N LYS A 91 -11.26 17.87 -1.14
CA LYS A 91 -12.15 18.96 -0.75
C LYS A 91 -11.98 19.39 0.71
N LEU A 92 -11.37 18.53 1.53
CA LEU A 92 -11.08 18.87 2.91
C LEU A 92 -10.01 19.96 2.97
N PRO A 93 -10.14 20.96 3.86
CA PRO A 93 -9.13 22.00 4.01
C PRO A 93 -7.74 21.39 4.24
N ASP A 94 -6.69 22.02 3.75
CA ASP A 94 -5.28 21.62 3.94
C ASP A 94 -5.00 20.15 3.67
N ALA A 95 -5.78 19.53 2.79
CA ALA A 95 -5.52 18.21 2.23
C ALA A 95 -4.68 18.33 0.96
N ARG A 96 -3.70 17.45 0.79
CA ARG A 96 -2.85 17.43 -0.41
C ARG A 96 -2.56 16.03 -0.88
N LEU A 97 -2.57 15.85 -2.19
CA LEU A 97 -2.10 14.60 -2.81
C LEU A 97 -0.58 14.51 -2.75
N ASN A 98 -0.05 13.35 -2.39
CA ASN A 98 1.36 13.02 -2.49
C ASN A 98 1.60 12.15 -3.73
N GLY A 99 2.49 12.59 -4.61
CA GLY A 99 2.85 11.91 -5.84
C GLY A 99 2.24 12.49 -7.12
N SER A 100 2.38 11.75 -8.20
CA SER A 100 1.91 12.16 -9.53
C SER A 100 0.42 11.89 -9.70
N LEU A 101 -0.28 12.80 -10.36
CA LEU A 101 -1.69 12.59 -10.76
C LEU A 101 -1.83 11.52 -11.86
N THR A 102 -0.81 11.36 -12.70
CA THR A 102 -0.90 10.51 -13.90
C THR A 102 0.05 9.32 -13.88
N LYS A 103 1.26 9.47 -13.33
CA LYS A 103 2.28 8.41 -13.27
C LYS A 103 2.24 7.71 -11.91
N ARG A 104 1.25 6.87 -11.70
CA ARG A 104 1.03 6.15 -10.44
C ARG A 104 0.31 4.82 -10.65
N LEU A 105 0.32 3.97 -9.65
CA LEU A 105 -0.46 2.74 -9.64
C LEU A 105 -1.96 3.05 -9.56
N PRO A 106 -2.83 2.24 -10.19
CA PRO A 106 -4.27 2.47 -10.21
C PRO A 106 -4.93 2.37 -8.83
N ASN A 107 -4.37 1.58 -7.94
CA ASN A 107 -4.97 1.17 -6.68
C ASN A 107 -4.45 1.91 -5.44
N THR A 108 -3.57 2.90 -5.60
CA THR A 108 -2.92 3.55 -4.46
C THR A 108 -3.23 5.04 -4.43
N LEU A 109 -3.74 5.51 -3.30
CA LEU A 109 -3.88 6.92 -2.96
C LEU A 109 -2.99 7.21 -1.75
N ASN A 110 -2.09 8.19 -1.86
CA ASN A 110 -1.41 8.74 -0.70
C ASN A 110 -1.79 10.22 -0.59
N ILE A 111 -2.36 10.59 0.55
CA ILE A 111 -2.87 11.93 0.82
C ILE A 111 -2.41 12.38 2.20
N SER A 112 -2.02 13.63 2.35
CA SER A 112 -1.68 14.24 3.63
C SER A 112 -2.71 15.25 4.07
N PHE A 113 -2.92 15.31 5.37
CA PHE A 113 -3.74 16.34 6.05
C PHE A 113 -2.81 17.15 6.96
N GLU A 114 -2.66 18.44 6.69
CA GLU A 114 -1.74 19.29 7.46
C GLU A 114 -2.19 19.44 8.92
N PHE A 115 -1.21 19.57 9.78
CA PHE A 115 -1.38 19.82 11.23
C PHE A 115 -2.03 18.66 12.00
N ILE A 116 -2.01 17.45 11.47
CA ILE A 116 -2.58 16.25 12.06
C ILE A 116 -1.53 15.13 12.06
N GLU A 117 -1.53 14.32 13.12
CA GLU A 117 -0.70 13.12 13.20
C GLU A 117 -1.40 11.94 12.51
N GLY A 118 -0.68 11.26 11.61
CA GLY A 118 -1.19 10.13 10.84
C GLY A 118 -1.62 8.95 11.71
N GLU A 119 -0.95 8.70 12.83
CA GLU A 119 -1.33 7.64 13.77
C GLU A 119 -2.68 7.92 14.41
N ALA A 120 -2.97 9.18 14.75
CA ALA A 120 -4.27 9.57 15.28
C ALA A 120 -5.38 9.38 14.24
N LEU A 121 -5.10 9.70 12.96
CA LEU A 121 -6.02 9.42 11.86
C LEU A 121 -6.29 7.92 11.71
N LEU A 122 -5.23 7.09 11.75
CA LEU A 122 -5.36 5.62 11.65
C LEU A 122 -6.18 5.04 12.80
N TYR A 123 -5.99 5.55 14.01
CA TYR A 123 -6.75 5.10 15.17
C TYR A 123 -8.25 5.34 14.98
N HIS A 124 -8.64 6.57 14.62
CA HIS A 124 -10.05 6.90 14.37
C HIS A 124 -10.66 6.18 13.17
N LEU A 125 -9.87 5.95 12.11
CA LEU A 125 -10.32 5.13 10.98
C LEU A 125 -10.54 3.67 11.40
N SER A 126 -9.65 3.12 12.22
CA SER A 126 -9.79 1.76 12.75
C SER A 126 -11.04 1.61 13.60
N ASP A 127 -11.36 2.60 14.46
CA ASP A 127 -12.60 2.62 15.24
C ASP A 127 -13.85 2.63 14.34
N ALA A 128 -13.74 3.22 13.15
CA ALA A 128 -14.79 3.21 12.14
C ALA A 128 -14.78 1.95 11.25
N GLY A 129 -13.93 0.95 11.55
CA GLY A 129 -13.80 -0.28 10.76
C GLY A 129 -13.03 -0.12 9.45
N ILE A 130 -12.28 0.96 9.27
CA ILE A 130 -11.53 1.27 8.05
C ILE A 130 -10.05 1.02 8.28
N CYS A 131 -9.45 0.17 7.44
CA CYS A 131 -8.02 -0.09 7.44
C CYS A 131 -7.30 0.82 6.44
N ALA A 132 -6.38 1.64 6.93
CA ALA A 132 -5.46 2.44 6.12
C ALA A 132 -4.02 2.26 6.64
N SER A 133 -3.06 2.96 6.08
CA SER A 133 -1.67 2.90 6.53
C SER A 133 -1.07 4.31 6.57
N SER A 134 -0.27 4.61 7.57
CA SER A 134 0.64 5.75 7.52
C SER A 134 1.75 5.49 6.50
N GLY A 135 2.44 6.53 6.06
CA GLY A 135 3.47 6.44 5.03
C GLY A 135 4.59 5.41 5.28
N SER A 136 4.78 4.96 6.52
CA SER A 136 5.85 4.05 6.96
C SER A 136 5.31 2.78 7.63
N ALA A 137 4.44 2.04 6.95
CA ALA A 137 3.85 0.80 7.48
C ALA A 137 4.88 -0.26 7.96
N CYS A 138 6.10 -0.23 7.45
CA CYS A 138 7.15 -1.18 7.82
C CYS A 138 8.10 -0.67 8.91
N SER A 139 8.01 0.60 9.32
CA SER A 139 8.80 1.22 10.38
C SER A 139 7.92 1.70 11.54
N SER A 140 6.87 0.96 11.83
CA SER A 140 5.84 1.27 12.85
C SER A 140 6.33 1.35 14.31
N GLY A 141 7.63 1.45 14.54
CA GLY A 141 8.24 1.77 15.83
C GLY A 141 9.00 3.09 15.85
N SER A 142 9.00 3.83 14.72
CA SER A 142 9.67 5.12 14.59
C SER A 142 8.64 6.23 14.43
N LEU A 143 8.70 7.24 15.28
CA LEU A 143 7.95 8.50 15.14
C LEU A 143 8.39 9.31 13.92
N GLU A 144 9.42 8.85 13.21
CA GLU A 144 9.94 9.50 12.00
C GLU A 144 9.00 9.32 10.81
N PRO A 145 8.68 10.40 10.09
CA PRO A 145 7.86 10.31 8.89
C PRO A 145 8.59 9.55 7.78
N SER A 146 7.81 8.99 6.85
CA SER A 146 8.35 8.23 5.71
C SER A 146 9.44 9.01 4.97
N HIS A 147 10.63 8.41 4.84
CA HIS A 147 11.72 8.98 4.06
C HIS A 147 11.34 9.20 2.58
N VAL A 148 10.41 8.40 2.05
CA VAL A 148 9.88 8.54 0.69
C VAL A 148 9.06 9.83 0.58
N ILE A 149 8.12 10.05 1.50
CA ILE A 149 7.27 11.25 1.50
C ILE A 149 8.13 12.52 1.71
N ARG A 150 9.15 12.44 2.58
CA ARG A 150 10.13 13.53 2.77
C ARG A 150 10.92 13.81 1.48
N ALA A 151 11.42 12.78 0.82
CA ALA A 151 12.15 12.92 -0.44
C ALA A 151 11.31 13.52 -1.58
N MET A 152 9.98 13.38 -1.51
CA MET A 152 9.04 14.01 -2.44
C MET A 152 8.80 15.50 -2.16
N GLY A 153 9.45 16.08 -1.15
CA GLY A 153 9.31 17.50 -0.79
C GLY A 153 7.98 17.85 -0.11
N VAL A 154 7.34 16.88 0.53
CA VAL A 154 6.13 17.16 1.33
C VAL A 154 6.52 17.99 2.56
N PRO A 155 5.84 19.13 2.83
CA PRO A 155 6.17 19.99 3.97
C PRO A 155 6.11 19.26 5.30
N PHE A 156 6.88 19.74 6.29
CA PHE A 156 6.89 19.17 7.62
C PHE A 156 5.49 19.14 8.26
N THR A 157 4.68 20.17 8.03
CA THR A 157 3.30 20.28 8.52
C THR A 157 2.35 19.20 7.99
N ALA A 158 2.68 18.61 6.83
CA ALA A 158 1.86 17.62 6.13
C ALA A 158 2.44 16.21 6.15
N VAL A 159 3.78 16.07 6.34
CA VAL A 159 4.44 14.78 6.21
C VAL A 159 4.00 13.78 7.28
N HIS A 160 3.73 14.25 8.49
CA HIS A 160 3.24 13.43 9.59
C HIS A 160 1.79 13.01 9.42
N GLY A 161 0.97 13.84 8.77
CA GLY A 161 -0.45 13.56 8.48
C GLY A 161 -0.69 12.74 7.22
N SER A 162 0.31 12.01 6.71
CA SER A 162 0.18 11.24 5.48
C SER A 162 -0.53 9.90 5.72
N LEU A 163 -1.57 9.64 4.91
CA LEU A 163 -2.30 8.38 4.85
C LEU A 163 -2.15 7.73 3.48
N ARG A 164 -2.02 6.41 3.46
CA ARG A 164 -2.09 5.60 2.25
C ARG A 164 -3.30 4.69 2.28
N PHE A 165 -4.17 4.88 1.31
CA PHE A 165 -5.24 3.94 0.99
C PHE A 165 -4.78 3.04 -0.16
N SER A 166 -4.90 1.73 0.03
CA SER A 166 -4.53 0.72 -0.96
C SER A 166 -5.74 -0.13 -1.26
N LEU A 167 -6.30 0.06 -2.45
CA LEU A 167 -7.51 -0.64 -2.87
C LEU A 167 -7.17 -1.96 -3.56
N SER A 168 -8.14 -2.84 -3.63
CA SER A 168 -8.04 -4.12 -4.30
C SER A 168 -9.36 -4.47 -5.01
N ARG A 169 -9.36 -5.62 -5.70
CA ARG A 169 -10.56 -6.16 -6.34
C ARG A 169 -11.75 -6.37 -5.40
N TYR A 170 -11.51 -6.44 -4.11
CA TYR A 170 -12.55 -6.67 -3.10
C TYR A 170 -13.20 -5.39 -2.57
N ASN A 171 -12.64 -4.22 -2.91
CA ASN A 171 -13.24 -2.96 -2.47
C ASN A 171 -14.44 -2.58 -3.34
N THR A 172 -15.44 -2.02 -2.68
CA THR A 172 -16.73 -1.62 -3.26
C THR A 172 -16.92 -0.10 -3.24
N GLU A 173 -17.97 0.38 -3.88
CA GLU A 173 -18.41 1.79 -3.78
C GLU A 173 -18.80 2.15 -2.35
N GLU A 174 -19.40 1.23 -1.61
CA GLU A 174 -19.81 1.40 -0.23
C GLU A 174 -18.62 1.61 0.70
N ASP A 175 -17.51 0.87 0.50
CA ASP A 175 -16.27 1.08 1.25
C ASP A 175 -15.75 2.50 1.06
N ILE A 176 -15.73 2.99 -0.19
CA ILE A 176 -15.30 4.34 -0.52
C ILE A 176 -16.21 5.38 0.10
N LYS A 177 -17.52 5.18 0.01
CA LYS A 177 -18.53 6.05 0.61
C LYS A 177 -18.35 6.16 2.13
N GLN A 178 -18.11 5.04 2.81
CA GLN A 178 -17.87 5.03 4.24
C GLN A 178 -16.66 5.91 4.62
N VAL A 179 -15.55 5.80 3.90
CA VAL A 179 -14.37 6.64 4.14
C VAL A 179 -14.71 8.12 3.94
N ILE A 180 -15.41 8.47 2.85
CA ILE A 180 -15.80 9.84 2.53
C ILE A 180 -16.70 10.44 3.63
N GLU A 181 -17.61 9.64 4.18
CA GLU A 181 -18.55 10.09 5.21
C GLU A 181 -17.86 10.35 6.56
N VAL A 182 -16.88 9.54 6.95
CA VAL A 182 -16.27 9.67 8.29
C VAL A 182 -15.09 10.63 8.33
N MET A 183 -14.34 10.77 7.24
CA MET A 183 -13.10 11.57 7.20
C MET A 183 -13.28 13.03 7.60
N PRO A 184 -14.32 13.76 7.18
CA PRO A 184 -14.48 15.15 7.57
C PRO A 184 -14.56 15.34 9.09
N GLY A 185 -15.33 14.49 9.76
CA GLY A 185 -15.47 14.54 11.22
C GLY A 185 -14.18 14.20 11.96
N ILE A 186 -13.41 13.23 11.46
CA ILE A 186 -12.11 12.84 12.02
C ILE A 186 -11.12 14.00 11.88
N VAL A 187 -11.00 14.57 10.69
CA VAL A 187 -10.06 15.68 10.39
C VAL A 187 -10.41 16.92 11.24
N ASP A 188 -11.68 17.30 11.31
CA ASP A 188 -12.14 18.43 12.13
C ASP A 188 -11.83 18.24 13.62
N LYS A 189 -12.13 17.04 14.15
CA LYS A 189 -11.85 16.68 15.54
C LYS A 189 -10.36 16.79 15.87
N LEU A 190 -9.50 16.22 15.03
CA LEU A 190 -8.06 16.18 15.27
C LEU A 190 -7.42 17.56 15.13
N ARG A 191 -7.88 18.40 14.20
CA ARG A 191 -7.39 19.78 14.09
C ARG A 191 -7.74 20.62 15.30
N LYS A 192 -8.93 20.48 15.87
CA LYS A 192 -9.33 21.22 17.08
C LYS A 192 -8.42 20.97 18.29
N ILE A 193 -7.77 19.82 18.35
CA ILE A 193 -6.83 19.47 19.43
C ILE A 193 -5.37 19.60 19.02
N SER A 194 -5.10 19.96 17.78
CA SER A 194 -3.73 20.12 17.27
C SER A 194 -3.10 21.40 17.85
N PRO A 195 -1.89 21.32 18.39
CA PRO A 195 -1.19 22.50 18.89
C PRO A 195 -0.71 23.46 17.78
N PHE A 196 -0.80 23.06 16.53
CA PHE A 196 -0.26 23.79 15.37
C PHE A 196 -1.29 24.64 14.62
N VAL A 197 -2.57 24.56 14.94
CA VAL A 197 -3.65 25.26 14.21
C VAL A 197 -3.95 26.65 14.81
N ASN A 198 -3.43 26.97 16.00
CA ASN A 198 -3.70 28.23 16.71
C ASN A 198 -2.54 29.25 16.62
N THR A 199 -1.69 29.10 15.63
CA THR A 199 -0.66 30.07 15.27
C THR A 199 -0.91 30.57 13.84
#